data_1335b0b90801ac7a99ff90f15e986267
#
_entry.id   1335b0b90801ac7a99ff90f15e986267
#
_cell.length_a   1.000
_cell.length_b   1.000
_cell.length_c   1.000
_cell.angle_alpha   90.00
_cell.angle_beta   90.00
_cell.angle_gamma   90.00
#
_symmetry.space_group_name_H-M   'P 1'
#
loop_
_entity.id
_entity.type
_entity.pdbx_description
1 polymer ?
#
loop_
_entity_poly.entity_id
_entity_poly.type
_entity_poly.pdbx_seq_one_letter_code
_entity_poly.pdbx_strand_id
1 'polypeptide(L)'
;MSTTDAGGALIGDPRKTFLGHPRGLVVLFFTEMWERFSFYGMRAMLTLYLIQHFLFGPVEAQGIYAAYGALVYLLPVVGGLIADKYLGSRKAVIIGAVLLVAGHFTMAFEGSGGREFITVGGTEYAIQVEGRNTDRQLYAVTDAGRVPISIAPEGISVVDVAGQPAGSGAQLATAAAFPANIAADGYTTRTERDAPGEMTLFLALSLIIVGVGFLKANIST
;
A
#
# COMPACT_ATOMS: atom_id res chain seq x y z
N MET A 1 11.37 64.94 18.67
CA MET A 1 10.04 64.35 18.79
C MET A 1 9.89 63.37 17.63
N SER A 2 10.26 62.12 17.89
CA SER A 2 10.31 61.07 16.87
C SER A 2 8.96 60.35 16.85
N THR A 3 8.24 60.50 15.75
CA THR A 3 7.01 59.76 15.48
C THR A 3 7.39 58.36 15.04
N THR A 4 7.25 57.41 15.94
CA THR A 4 7.38 55.98 15.62
C THR A 4 6.16 55.59 14.81
N ASP A 5 6.33 55.38 13.51
CA ASP A 5 5.36 54.75 12.64
C ASP A 5 5.12 53.32 13.09
N ALA A 6 4.07 53.07 13.80
CA ALA A 6 3.64 51.74 14.28
C ALA A 6 3.03 50.85 13.16
N GLY A 7 3.13 51.28 11.91
CA GLY A 7 2.54 50.57 10.76
C GLY A 7 3.55 49.87 9.81
N GLY A 8 4.85 50.03 10.06
CA GLY A 8 5.89 49.62 9.09
C GLY A 8 6.48 48.22 9.25
N ALA A 9 6.01 47.38 10.13
CA ALA A 9 6.75 46.19 10.56
C ALA A 9 6.56 44.92 9.74
N LEU A 10 5.73 44.88 8.68
CA LEU A 10 5.46 43.62 7.96
C LEU A 10 5.50 43.68 6.43
N ILE A 11 5.94 44.79 5.82
CA ILE A 11 6.23 44.79 4.40
C ILE A 11 7.69 44.35 4.25
N GLY A 12 7.89 43.02 4.25
CA GLY A 12 9.20 42.45 4.04
C GLY A 12 9.78 42.92 2.69
N ASP A 13 11.12 43.12 2.67
CA ASP A 13 11.90 43.45 1.48
C ASP A 13 11.30 42.78 0.23
N PRO A 14 10.87 43.53 -0.82
CA PRO A 14 10.28 42.97 -2.06
C PRO A 14 11.11 41.86 -2.68
N ARG A 15 12.42 41.82 -2.42
CA ARG A 15 13.32 40.75 -2.87
C ARG A 15 13.14 39.45 -2.11
N LYS A 16 12.49 39.48 -0.95
CA LYS A 16 12.22 38.31 -0.09
C LYS A 16 10.77 37.85 -0.13
N THR A 17 9.91 38.54 -0.92
CA THR A 17 8.50 38.21 -1.07
C THR A 17 8.20 37.64 -2.44
N PHE A 18 7.20 36.76 -2.51
CA PHE A 18 6.59 36.24 -3.73
C PHE A 18 5.08 36.36 -3.62
N LEU A 19 4.42 37.05 -4.57
CA LEU A 19 2.98 37.36 -4.51
C LEU A 19 2.57 38.06 -3.20
N GLY A 20 3.42 38.93 -2.64
CA GLY A 20 3.15 39.64 -1.38
C GLY A 20 3.40 38.82 -0.11
N HIS A 21 3.80 37.56 -0.22
CA HIS A 21 4.08 36.65 0.90
C HIS A 21 5.57 36.32 1.02
N PRO A 22 6.09 36.03 2.23
CA PRO A 22 7.46 35.57 2.42
C PRO A 22 7.74 34.33 1.55
N ARG A 23 8.92 34.29 0.89
CA ARG A 23 9.30 33.15 0.02
C ARG A 23 9.28 31.80 0.73
N GLY A 24 9.54 31.78 2.05
CA GLY A 24 9.43 30.56 2.86
C GLY A 24 8.03 29.94 2.83
N LEU A 25 6.98 30.75 2.72
CA LEU A 25 5.60 30.26 2.64
C LEU A 25 5.35 29.44 1.37
N VAL A 26 6.01 29.80 0.26
CA VAL A 26 5.91 29.03 -1.00
C VAL A 26 6.52 27.64 -0.84
N VAL A 27 7.68 27.56 -0.16
CA VAL A 27 8.32 26.26 0.13
C VAL A 27 7.44 25.42 1.05
N LEU A 28 6.88 26.01 2.10
CA LEU A 28 5.97 25.33 3.01
C LEU A 28 4.71 24.84 2.29
N PHE A 29 4.14 25.66 1.41
CA PHE A 29 2.98 25.29 0.61
C PHE A 29 3.26 24.04 -0.25
N PHE A 30 4.37 24.03 -1.00
CA PHE A 30 4.73 22.87 -1.82
C PHE A 30 5.05 21.65 -0.98
N THR A 31 5.68 21.81 0.17
CA THR A 31 5.97 20.70 1.10
C THR A 31 4.68 20.08 1.63
N GLU A 32 3.74 20.90 2.09
CA GLU A 32 2.43 20.44 2.57
C GLU A 32 1.61 19.80 1.44
N MET A 33 1.60 20.41 0.26
CA MET A 33 0.91 19.88 -0.92
C MET A 33 1.46 18.48 -1.27
N TRP A 34 2.78 18.31 -1.26
CA TRP A 34 3.43 17.04 -1.61
C TRP A 34 3.19 15.97 -0.53
N GLU A 35 3.22 16.37 0.74
CA GLU A 35 2.85 15.48 1.86
C GLU A 35 1.41 14.98 1.71
N ARG A 36 0.47 15.89 1.41
CA ARG A 36 -0.94 15.53 1.20
C ARG A 36 -1.13 14.62 0.00
N PHE A 37 -0.46 14.90 -1.10
CA PHE A 37 -0.49 14.05 -2.29
C PHE A 37 -0.03 12.62 -1.97
N SER A 38 1.11 12.48 -1.28
CA SER A 38 1.65 11.18 -0.85
C SER A 38 0.69 10.47 0.11
N PHE A 39 0.18 11.18 1.11
CA PHE A 39 -0.75 10.61 2.10
C PHE A 39 -2.04 10.08 1.47
N TYR A 40 -2.72 10.90 0.66
CA TYR A 40 -3.97 10.46 0.03
C TYR A 40 -3.73 9.40 -1.05
N GLY A 41 -2.64 9.48 -1.80
CA GLY A 41 -2.24 8.48 -2.78
C GLY A 41 -2.01 7.11 -2.13
N MET A 42 -1.19 7.07 -1.08
CA MET A 42 -0.93 5.83 -0.33
C MET A 42 -2.21 5.29 0.31
N ARG A 43 -3.04 6.16 0.89
CA ARG A 43 -4.30 5.77 1.51
C ARG A 43 -5.26 5.13 0.51
N ALA A 44 -5.36 5.66 -0.71
CA ALA A 44 -6.20 5.10 -1.76
C ALA A 44 -5.69 3.72 -2.24
N MET A 45 -4.36 3.54 -2.30
CA MET A 45 -3.73 2.31 -2.80
C MET A 45 -3.55 1.23 -1.74
N LEU A 46 -3.45 1.59 -0.44
CA LEU A 46 -3.08 0.65 0.62
C LEU A 46 -4.02 -0.56 0.70
N THR A 47 -5.33 -0.34 0.69
CA THR A 47 -6.29 -1.45 0.78
C THR A 47 -6.19 -2.39 -0.42
N LEU A 48 -6.04 -1.82 -1.64
CA LEU A 48 -5.86 -2.62 -2.85
C LEU A 48 -4.55 -3.41 -2.81
N TYR A 49 -3.48 -2.79 -2.33
CA TYR A 49 -2.18 -3.42 -2.18
C TYR A 49 -2.22 -4.58 -1.18
N LEU A 50 -2.87 -4.41 -0.02
CA LEU A 50 -3.05 -5.48 0.95
C LEU A 50 -3.83 -6.66 0.37
N ILE A 51 -4.92 -6.40 -0.37
CA ILE A 51 -5.78 -7.45 -0.93
C ILE A 51 -5.12 -8.12 -2.14
N GLN A 52 -4.52 -7.35 -3.05
CA GLN A 52 -4.05 -7.89 -4.33
C GLN A 52 -2.62 -8.41 -4.29
N HIS A 53 -1.74 -7.81 -3.48
CA HIS A 53 -0.34 -8.20 -3.40
C HIS A 53 -0.10 -9.21 -2.25
N PHE A 54 -0.62 -8.93 -1.06
CA PHE A 54 -0.45 -9.81 0.10
C PHE A 54 -1.60 -10.79 0.32
N LEU A 55 -2.68 -10.69 -0.45
CA LEU A 55 -3.87 -11.55 -0.34
C LEU A 55 -4.49 -11.55 1.07
N PHE A 56 -4.47 -10.39 1.74
CA PHE A 56 -5.23 -10.22 2.97
C PHE A 56 -6.73 -10.31 2.70
N GLY A 57 -7.48 -10.94 3.61
CA GLY A 57 -8.93 -10.92 3.54
C GLY A 57 -9.47 -9.48 3.62
N PRO A 58 -10.62 -9.17 3.00
CA PRO A 58 -11.17 -7.79 2.99
C PRO A 58 -11.35 -7.19 4.38
N VAL A 59 -11.77 -7.97 5.36
CA VAL A 59 -11.97 -7.51 6.75
C VAL A 59 -10.63 -7.19 7.42
N GLU A 60 -9.62 -8.05 7.21
CA GLU A 60 -8.28 -7.88 7.75
C GLU A 60 -7.59 -6.65 7.13
N ALA A 61 -7.67 -6.48 5.81
CA ALA A 61 -7.14 -5.32 5.09
C ALA A 61 -7.78 -4.02 5.57
N GLN A 62 -9.10 -4.00 5.81
CA GLN A 62 -9.81 -2.85 6.37
C GLN A 62 -9.36 -2.55 7.81
N GLY A 63 -9.10 -3.58 8.62
CA GLY A 63 -8.56 -3.43 9.98
C GLY A 63 -7.18 -2.77 9.98
N ILE A 64 -6.27 -3.22 9.13
CA ILE A 64 -4.94 -2.62 8.95
C ILE A 64 -5.05 -1.16 8.49
N TYR A 65 -5.91 -0.89 7.50
CA TYR A 65 -6.17 0.44 6.99
C TYR A 65 -6.71 1.39 8.09
N ALA A 66 -7.67 0.91 8.90
CA ALA A 66 -8.25 1.68 10.00
C ALA A 66 -7.21 1.98 11.09
N ALA A 67 -6.40 0.98 11.45
CA ALA A 67 -5.31 1.15 12.42
C ALA A 67 -4.26 2.17 11.93
N TYR A 68 -3.84 2.05 10.66
CA TYR A 68 -2.95 3.04 10.04
C TYR A 68 -3.54 4.45 10.11
N GLY A 69 -4.81 4.61 9.70
CA GLY A 69 -5.51 5.90 9.74
C GLY A 69 -5.59 6.50 11.14
N ALA A 70 -5.97 5.71 12.13
CA ALA A 70 -6.06 6.14 13.52
C ALA A 70 -4.70 6.61 14.07
N LEU A 71 -3.64 5.84 13.81
CA LEU A 71 -2.29 6.16 14.29
C LEU A 71 -1.71 7.42 13.63
N VAL A 72 -1.97 7.66 12.35
CA VAL A 72 -1.54 8.88 11.64
C VAL A 72 -2.16 10.15 12.25
N TYR A 73 -3.36 10.05 12.83
CA TYR A 73 -3.99 11.18 13.51
C TYR A 73 -3.61 11.28 14.99
N LEU A 74 -3.33 10.16 15.65
CA LEU A 74 -2.97 10.13 17.07
C LEU A 74 -1.51 10.54 17.32
N LEU A 75 -0.58 10.02 16.52
CA LEU A 75 0.86 10.23 16.75
C LEU A 75 1.35 11.69 16.64
N PRO A 76 0.75 12.59 15.85
CA PRO A 76 1.11 14.01 15.91
C PRO A 76 0.96 14.64 17.30
N VAL A 77 -0.02 14.21 18.09
CA VAL A 77 -0.17 14.70 19.48
C VAL A 77 1.04 14.29 20.32
N VAL A 78 1.46 13.04 20.21
CA VAL A 78 2.64 12.51 20.92
C VAL A 78 3.92 13.14 20.37
N GLY A 79 4.05 13.25 19.04
CA GLY A 79 5.20 13.86 18.39
C GLY A 79 5.38 15.33 18.76
N GLY A 80 4.28 16.10 18.87
CA GLY A 80 4.28 17.47 19.36
C GLY A 80 4.77 17.58 20.80
N LEU A 81 4.21 16.77 21.70
CA LEU A 81 4.64 16.74 23.11
C LEU A 81 6.13 16.42 23.28
N ILE A 82 6.65 15.48 22.49
CA ILE A 82 8.08 15.10 22.51
C ILE A 82 8.92 16.26 21.95
N ALA A 83 8.47 16.87 20.87
CA ALA A 83 9.18 17.99 20.25
C ALA A 83 9.27 19.19 21.20
N ASP A 84 8.17 19.57 21.83
CA ASP A 84 8.11 20.71 22.73
C ASP A 84 8.96 20.52 23.98
N LYS A 85 8.99 19.29 24.51
CA LYS A 85 9.68 19.00 25.77
C LYS A 85 11.17 18.71 25.60
N TYR A 86 11.57 18.03 24.51
CA TYR A 86 12.91 17.45 24.42
C TYR A 86 13.71 17.85 23.17
N LEU A 87 13.09 18.03 21.99
CA LEU A 87 13.79 18.14 20.71
C LEU A 87 13.85 19.55 20.14
N GLY A 88 12.79 20.33 20.35
CA GLY A 88 12.52 21.56 19.62
C GLY A 88 12.01 21.30 18.19
N SER A 89 11.19 22.22 17.65
CA SER A 89 10.47 22.05 16.37
C SER A 89 11.40 21.75 15.20
N ARG A 90 12.55 22.43 15.08
CA ARG A 90 13.47 22.22 13.96
C ARG A 90 14.02 20.79 13.88
N LYS A 91 14.44 20.21 15.01
CA LYS A 91 14.97 18.85 15.05
C LYS A 91 13.87 17.83 14.80
N ALA A 92 12.66 18.06 15.36
CA ALA A 92 11.51 17.20 15.17
C ALA A 92 11.13 17.12 13.70
N VAL A 93 11.08 18.25 12.97
CA VAL A 93 10.80 18.28 11.53
C VAL A 93 11.85 17.50 10.73
N ILE A 94 13.14 17.65 11.04
CA ILE A 94 14.22 16.91 10.36
C ILE A 94 14.09 15.41 10.60
N ILE A 95 13.87 14.99 11.85
CA ILE A 95 13.68 13.58 12.20
C ILE A 95 12.44 13.02 11.49
N GLY A 96 11.33 13.74 11.52
CA GLY A 96 10.11 13.35 10.82
C GLY A 96 10.31 13.17 9.31
N ALA A 97 11.01 14.11 8.67
CA ALA A 97 11.33 14.02 7.24
C ALA A 97 12.21 12.81 6.91
N VAL A 98 13.25 12.55 7.69
CA VAL A 98 14.13 11.38 7.51
C VAL A 98 13.35 10.08 7.68
N LEU A 99 12.49 9.97 8.68
CA LEU A 99 11.65 8.79 8.90
C LEU A 99 10.66 8.58 7.76
N LEU A 100 10.07 9.65 7.22
CA LEU A 100 9.19 9.56 6.05
C LEU A 100 9.92 9.03 4.82
N VAL A 101 11.11 9.58 4.53
CA VAL A 101 11.94 9.11 3.40
C VAL A 101 12.33 7.64 3.60
N ALA A 102 12.78 7.29 4.80
CA ALA A 102 13.12 5.90 5.14
C ALA A 102 11.92 4.96 4.98
N GLY A 103 10.74 5.34 5.46
CA GLY A 103 9.53 4.55 5.33
C GLY A 103 9.11 4.33 3.88
N HIS A 104 9.09 5.37 3.06
CA HIS A 104 8.78 5.24 1.63
C HIS A 104 9.85 4.42 0.87
N PHE A 105 11.11 4.59 1.22
CA PHE A 105 12.19 3.79 0.65
C PHE A 105 12.05 2.31 1.04
N THR A 106 11.69 2.01 2.29
CA THR A 106 11.44 0.65 2.77
C THR A 106 10.28 0.00 2.02
N MET A 107 9.22 0.75 1.67
CA MET A 107 8.10 0.23 0.86
C MET A 107 8.52 -0.23 -0.55
N ALA A 108 9.66 0.21 -1.06
CA ALA A 108 10.17 -0.28 -2.35
C ALA A 108 10.64 -1.75 -2.30
N PHE A 109 10.82 -2.30 -1.08
CA PHE A 109 11.22 -3.69 -0.86
C PHE A 109 10.00 -4.52 -0.44
N GLU A 110 9.05 -4.68 -1.35
CA GLU A 110 7.74 -5.29 -1.06
C GLU A 110 7.75 -6.83 -0.99
N GLY A 111 8.87 -7.48 -1.31
CA GLY A 111 8.95 -8.93 -1.32
C GLY A 111 8.13 -9.59 -2.45
N SER A 112 7.83 -10.89 -2.30
CA SER A 112 7.09 -11.66 -3.30
C SER A 112 5.57 -11.64 -3.09
N GLY A 113 5.09 -11.03 -2.03
CA GLY A 113 3.66 -10.90 -1.71
C GLY A 113 3.02 -12.20 -1.22
N GLY A 114 1.72 -12.34 -1.49
CA GLY A 114 0.95 -13.54 -1.19
C GLY A 114 0.90 -14.49 -2.38
N ARG A 115 0.84 -15.79 -2.10
CA ARG A 115 0.60 -16.85 -3.07
C ARG A 115 -0.61 -17.66 -2.65
N GLU A 116 -1.44 -18.01 -3.59
CA GLU A 116 -2.60 -18.85 -3.35
C GLU A 116 -2.34 -20.24 -3.92
N PHE A 117 -2.73 -21.24 -3.16
CA PHE A 117 -2.60 -22.66 -3.54
C PHE A 117 -3.96 -23.32 -3.47
N ILE A 118 -4.20 -24.24 -4.40
CA ILE A 118 -5.36 -25.12 -4.41
C ILE A 118 -4.85 -26.55 -4.23
N THR A 119 -5.42 -27.27 -3.26
CA THR A 119 -5.16 -28.70 -3.08
C THR A 119 -6.33 -29.49 -3.62
N VAL A 120 -6.04 -30.39 -4.59
CA VAL A 120 -7.01 -31.27 -5.24
C VAL A 120 -6.50 -32.69 -5.17
N GLY A 121 -7.29 -33.62 -4.60
CA GLY A 121 -6.90 -35.02 -4.52
C GLY A 121 -5.58 -35.28 -3.78
N GLY A 122 -5.17 -34.37 -2.87
CA GLY A 122 -3.89 -34.42 -2.15
C GLY A 122 -2.70 -33.82 -2.87
N THR A 123 -2.88 -33.30 -4.09
CA THR A 123 -1.85 -32.56 -4.84
C THR A 123 -2.08 -31.06 -4.72
N GLU A 124 -1.03 -30.29 -4.42
CA GLU A 124 -1.09 -28.84 -4.28
C GLU A 124 -0.63 -28.15 -5.57
N TYR A 125 -1.42 -27.20 -6.05
CA TYR A 125 -1.16 -26.40 -7.24
C TYR A 125 -1.12 -24.93 -6.88
N ALA A 126 -0.07 -24.22 -7.27
CA ALA A 126 0.02 -22.77 -7.12
C ALA A 126 -0.89 -22.07 -8.14
N ILE A 127 -1.59 -21.03 -7.71
CA ILE A 127 -2.40 -20.19 -8.60
C ILE A 127 -1.57 -18.99 -9.03
N GLN A 128 -1.55 -18.74 -10.33
CA GLN A 128 -1.05 -17.50 -10.92
C GLN A 128 -2.18 -16.73 -11.56
N VAL A 129 -2.13 -15.42 -11.42
CA VAL A 129 -3.12 -14.49 -11.99
C VAL A 129 -2.42 -13.65 -13.04
N GLU A 130 -2.91 -13.68 -14.28
CA GLU A 130 -2.45 -12.81 -15.36
C GLU A 130 -3.58 -11.88 -15.81
N GLY A 131 -3.21 -10.70 -16.32
CA GLY A 131 -4.16 -9.70 -16.79
C GLY A 131 -4.67 -8.76 -15.69
N ARG A 132 -5.51 -7.82 -16.09
CA ARG A 132 -6.11 -6.80 -15.21
C ARG A 132 -7.60 -6.65 -15.51
N ASN A 133 -8.38 -6.39 -14.48
CA ASN A 133 -9.81 -6.16 -14.58
C ASN A 133 -10.57 -7.30 -15.32
N THR A 134 -11.18 -7.00 -16.45
CA THR A 134 -11.97 -7.93 -17.27
C THR A 134 -11.15 -9.02 -17.96
N ASP A 135 -9.84 -8.76 -18.16
CA ASP A 135 -8.93 -9.71 -18.81
C ASP A 135 -8.15 -10.58 -17.81
N ARG A 136 -8.62 -10.61 -16.57
CA ARG A 136 -7.99 -11.39 -15.50
C ARG A 136 -8.23 -12.89 -15.74
N GLN A 137 -7.14 -13.63 -15.96
CA GLN A 137 -7.13 -15.07 -16.14
C GLN A 137 -6.37 -15.74 -15.00
N LEU A 138 -6.96 -16.79 -14.44
CA LEU A 138 -6.36 -17.63 -13.42
C LEU A 138 -5.69 -18.84 -14.07
N TYR A 139 -4.51 -19.22 -13.58
CA TYR A 139 -3.79 -20.40 -14.01
C TYR A 139 -3.40 -21.26 -12.82
N ALA A 140 -3.68 -22.56 -12.88
CA ALA A 140 -3.07 -23.55 -12.00
C ALA A 140 -1.70 -23.95 -12.57
N VAL A 141 -0.66 -23.87 -11.75
CA VAL A 141 0.70 -24.24 -12.13
C VAL A 141 0.88 -25.72 -11.87
N THR A 142 1.19 -26.49 -12.91
CA THR A 142 1.43 -27.91 -12.87
C THR A 142 2.86 -28.22 -13.37
N ASP A 143 3.36 -29.43 -13.16
CA ASP A 143 4.65 -29.88 -13.69
C ASP A 143 4.70 -29.87 -15.23
N ALA A 144 3.53 -29.98 -15.88
CA ALA A 144 3.40 -29.94 -17.34
C ALA A 144 3.23 -28.54 -17.91
N GLY A 145 3.10 -27.51 -17.05
CA GLY A 145 2.89 -26.13 -17.44
C GLY A 145 1.73 -25.46 -16.72
N ARG A 146 1.26 -24.35 -17.26
CA ARG A 146 0.16 -23.55 -16.69
C ARG A 146 -1.16 -23.92 -17.35
N VAL A 147 -2.16 -24.22 -16.54
CA VAL A 147 -3.50 -24.62 -16.98
C VAL A 147 -4.46 -23.48 -16.67
N PRO A 148 -5.12 -22.86 -17.64
CA PRO A 148 -6.10 -21.82 -17.40
C PRO A 148 -7.35 -22.39 -16.72
N ILE A 149 -7.74 -21.80 -15.59
CA ILE A 149 -8.86 -22.24 -14.77
C ILE A 149 -9.84 -21.10 -14.51
N SER A 150 -11.09 -21.47 -14.24
CA SER A 150 -12.11 -20.58 -13.69
C SER A 150 -12.61 -21.15 -12.37
N ILE A 151 -12.69 -20.29 -11.36
CA ILE A 151 -13.22 -20.63 -10.04
C ILE A 151 -14.61 -19.99 -9.94
N ALA A 152 -15.62 -20.83 -9.78
CA ALA A 152 -17.01 -20.43 -9.65
C ALA A 152 -17.61 -21.04 -8.36
N PRO A 153 -18.78 -20.57 -7.89
CA PRO A 153 -19.41 -21.13 -6.69
C PRO A 153 -19.66 -22.64 -6.75
N GLU A 154 -19.86 -23.17 -7.94
CA GLU A 154 -20.06 -24.59 -8.22
C GLU A 154 -18.76 -25.43 -8.21
N GLY A 155 -17.60 -24.78 -8.31
CA GLY A 155 -16.30 -25.43 -8.32
C GLY A 155 -15.29 -24.81 -9.25
N ILE A 156 -14.27 -25.59 -9.63
CA ILE A 156 -13.19 -25.18 -10.54
C ILE A 156 -13.39 -25.91 -11.88
N SER A 157 -13.29 -25.17 -12.97
CA SER A 157 -13.30 -25.71 -14.33
C SER A 157 -12.08 -25.25 -15.12
N VAL A 158 -11.55 -26.12 -15.98
CA VAL A 158 -10.54 -25.76 -16.97
C VAL A 158 -11.21 -24.98 -18.09
N VAL A 159 -10.66 -23.83 -18.43
CA VAL A 159 -11.17 -22.96 -19.50
C VAL A 159 -10.12 -22.77 -20.59
N ASP A 160 -10.49 -22.21 -21.73
CA ASP A 160 -9.50 -21.77 -22.71
C ASP A 160 -8.91 -20.39 -22.35
N VAL A 161 -7.94 -19.94 -23.14
CA VAL A 161 -7.28 -18.62 -22.91
C VAL A 161 -8.26 -17.45 -23.06
N ALA A 162 -9.43 -17.67 -23.67
CA ALA A 162 -10.51 -16.69 -23.78
C ALA A 162 -11.54 -16.79 -22.63
N GLY A 163 -11.31 -17.68 -21.65
CA GLY A 163 -12.21 -17.88 -20.50
C GLY A 163 -13.43 -18.74 -20.82
N GLN A 164 -13.50 -19.36 -21.99
CA GLN A 164 -14.55 -20.31 -22.35
C GLN A 164 -14.19 -21.75 -21.94
N PRO A 165 -15.15 -22.65 -21.70
CA PRO A 165 -14.86 -24.04 -21.39
C PRO A 165 -13.96 -24.64 -22.46
N ALA A 166 -12.81 -25.22 -22.05
CA ALA A 166 -11.85 -25.77 -22.96
C ALA A 166 -12.46 -26.89 -23.81
N GLY A 167 -12.22 -26.85 -25.11
CA GLY A 167 -12.69 -27.90 -26.03
C GLY A 167 -12.07 -29.26 -25.69
N SER A 168 -12.73 -30.35 -26.10
CA SER A 168 -12.41 -31.72 -25.74
C SER A 168 -10.94 -32.15 -25.95
N GLY A 169 -10.26 -31.58 -26.94
CA GLY A 169 -8.84 -31.86 -27.21
C GLY A 169 -7.88 -31.20 -26.19
N ALA A 170 -8.17 -29.96 -25.78
CA ALA A 170 -7.41 -29.28 -24.75
C ALA A 170 -7.67 -29.89 -23.36
N GLN A 171 -8.90 -30.34 -23.09
CA GLN A 171 -9.26 -31.04 -21.86
C GLN A 171 -8.51 -32.38 -21.69
N LEU A 172 -8.30 -33.12 -22.76
CA LEU A 172 -7.57 -34.43 -22.73
C LEU A 172 -6.06 -34.24 -22.44
N ALA A 173 -5.45 -33.22 -23.02
CA ALA A 173 -4.03 -32.91 -22.76
C ALA A 173 -3.82 -32.35 -21.34
N THR A 174 -4.82 -31.65 -20.79
CA THR A 174 -4.77 -30.99 -19.47
C THR A 174 -5.22 -31.94 -18.35
N ALA A 175 -6.09 -32.91 -18.63
CA ALA A 175 -6.62 -33.88 -17.67
C ALA A 175 -5.55 -34.81 -17.06
N ALA A 176 -4.41 -34.97 -17.73
CA ALA A 176 -3.26 -35.66 -17.18
C ALA A 176 -2.49 -34.86 -16.12
N ALA A 177 -2.64 -33.51 -16.13
CA ALA A 177 -1.91 -32.60 -15.27
C ALA A 177 -2.79 -31.89 -14.23
N PHE A 178 -4.08 -31.66 -14.56
CA PHE A 178 -5.06 -31.01 -13.69
C PHE A 178 -6.47 -31.52 -14.01
N PRO A 179 -7.32 -31.86 -13.01
CA PRO A 179 -8.68 -32.31 -13.24
C PRO A 179 -9.55 -31.27 -13.95
N ALA A 180 -10.27 -31.68 -15.00
CA ALA A 180 -11.02 -30.76 -15.86
C ALA A 180 -12.18 -30.04 -15.16
N ASN A 181 -12.82 -30.72 -14.21
CA ASN A 181 -13.90 -30.17 -13.37
C ASN A 181 -13.75 -30.69 -11.95
N ILE A 182 -13.79 -29.80 -10.98
CA ILE A 182 -13.70 -30.09 -9.56
C ILE A 182 -14.87 -29.41 -8.87
N ALA A 183 -15.71 -30.20 -8.18
CA ALA A 183 -16.82 -29.66 -7.39
C ALA A 183 -16.30 -28.80 -6.23
N ALA A 184 -17.17 -27.92 -5.69
CA ALA A 184 -16.79 -26.97 -4.64
C ALA A 184 -16.28 -27.63 -3.35
N ASP A 185 -16.67 -28.85 -3.07
CA ASP A 185 -16.21 -29.69 -1.95
C ASP A 185 -14.97 -30.54 -2.27
N GLY A 186 -14.54 -30.58 -3.53
CA GLY A 186 -13.42 -31.38 -4.02
C GLY A 186 -12.05 -30.71 -3.91
N TYR A 187 -11.96 -29.48 -3.41
CA TYR A 187 -10.70 -28.78 -3.25
C TYR A 187 -10.65 -27.94 -1.98
N THR A 188 -9.43 -27.62 -1.54
CA THR A 188 -9.19 -26.66 -0.46
C THR A 188 -8.22 -25.57 -0.94
N THR A 189 -8.42 -24.35 -0.48
CA THR A 189 -7.53 -23.23 -0.78
C THR A 189 -6.67 -22.90 0.42
N ARG A 190 -5.41 -22.55 0.18
CA ARG A 190 -4.46 -22.07 1.19
C ARG A 190 -3.74 -20.85 0.65
N THR A 191 -3.67 -19.81 1.45
CA THR A 191 -2.87 -18.61 1.14
C THR A 191 -1.60 -18.63 1.97
N GLU A 192 -0.47 -18.44 1.31
CA GLU A 192 0.82 -18.28 1.95
C GLU A 192 1.35 -16.88 1.65
N ARG A 193 1.72 -16.15 2.70
CA ARG A 193 2.25 -14.78 2.58
C ARG A 193 3.76 -14.80 2.79
N ASP A 194 4.45 -13.94 2.06
CA ASP A 194 5.87 -13.71 2.24
C ASP A 194 6.10 -12.97 3.56
N ALA A 195 6.46 -13.70 4.61
CA ALA A 195 6.64 -13.13 5.94
C ALA A 195 7.68 -11.99 5.99
N PRO A 196 8.86 -12.07 5.33
CA PRO A 196 9.77 -10.93 5.22
C PRO A 196 9.16 -9.71 4.56
N GLY A 197 8.41 -9.88 3.47
CA GLY A 197 7.72 -8.80 2.77
C GLY A 197 6.63 -8.15 3.63
N GLU A 198 5.85 -8.96 4.35
CA GLU A 198 4.83 -8.48 5.29
C GLU A 198 5.45 -7.68 6.44
N MET A 199 6.55 -8.17 7.03
CA MET A 199 7.29 -7.44 8.07
C MET A 199 7.84 -6.12 7.53
N THR A 200 8.38 -6.10 6.32
CA THR A 200 8.90 -4.90 5.66
C THR A 200 7.79 -3.87 5.44
N LEU A 201 6.60 -4.30 5.02
CA LEU A 201 5.43 -3.44 4.89
C LEU A 201 5.05 -2.79 6.22
N PHE A 202 4.90 -3.58 7.30
CA PHE A 202 4.54 -3.03 8.61
C PHE A 202 5.63 -2.12 9.18
N LEU A 203 6.90 -2.42 8.95
CA LEU A 203 8.01 -1.52 9.31
C LEU A 203 7.91 -0.20 8.54
N ALA A 204 7.68 -0.25 7.24
CA ALA A 204 7.54 0.94 6.39
C ALA A 204 6.36 1.80 6.85
N LEU A 205 5.18 1.22 7.06
CA LEU A 205 4.01 1.92 7.58
C LEU A 205 4.28 2.55 8.95
N SER A 206 4.97 1.85 9.84
CA SER A 206 5.35 2.35 11.17
C SER A 206 6.29 3.55 11.08
N LEU A 207 7.31 3.49 10.22
CA LEU A 207 8.22 4.61 9.97
C LEU A 207 7.49 5.83 9.41
N ILE A 208 6.57 5.63 8.49
CA ILE A 208 5.75 6.70 7.91
C ILE A 208 4.86 7.33 8.97
N ILE A 209 4.17 6.52 9.79
CA ILE A 209 3.28 7.01 10.85
C ILE A 209 4.05 7.86 11.86
N VAL A 210 5.20 7.38 12.33
CA VAL A 210 6.05 8.12 13.28
C VAL A 210 6.62 9.38 12.63
N GLY A 211 7.06 9.29 11.36
CA GLY A 211 7.55 10.44 10.60
C GLY A 211 6.52 11.53 10.45
N VAL A 212 5.28 11.17 10.07
CA VAL A 212 4.15 12.11 10.01
C VAL A 212 3.85 12.70 11.40
N GLY A 213 3.94 11.89 12.45
CA GLY A 213 3.74 12.33 13.83
C GLY A 213 4.65 13.49 14.22
N PHE A 214 5.95 13.38 13.93
CA PHE A 214 6.89 14.46 14.19
C PHE A 214 6.75 15.65 13.24
N LEU A 215 6.53 15.39 11.95
CA LEU A 215 6.46 16.44 10.94
C LEU A 215 5.22 17.31 11.12
N LYS A 216 4.03 16.70 11.17
CA LYS A 216 2.74 17.39 11.13
C LYS A 216 2.49 18.27 12.35
N ALA A 217 2.91 17.84 13.52
CA ALA A 217 2.78 18.63 14.74
C ALA A 217 3.64 19.90 14.74
N ASN A 218 4.72 19.95 13.97
CA ASN A 218 5.75 20.98 14.06
C ASN A 218 5.88 21.87 12.82
N ILE A 219 5.21 21.55 11.69
CA ILE A 219 5.18 22.41 10.50
C ILE A 219 4.17 23.55 10.63
N SER A 220 3.10 23.33 11.40
CA SER A 220 2.01 24.30 11.55
C SER A 220 2.20 25.28 12.73
N THR A 221 3.30 25.18 13.45
CA THR A 221 3.73 26.12 14.49
C THR A 221 4.78 27.07 13.97
#